data_4f388eb5f0789d10d23a96ff422193ca
#
_entry.id   4f388eb5f0789d10d23a96ff422193ca
#
_cell.length_a   1.000
_cell.length_b   1.000
_cell.length_c   1.000
_cell.angle_alpha   90.00
_cell.angle_beta   90.00
_cell.angle_gamma   90.00
#
_symmetry.space_group_name_H-M   'P 1'
#
loop_
_entity.id
_entity.type
_entity.pdbx_description
1 polymer ?
#
loop_
_entity_poly.entity_id
_entity_poly.type
_entity_poly.pdbx_seq_one_letter_code
_entity_poly.pdbx_strand_id
1 'polypeptide(L)'
;MEKEILDFKGEGVAKANRVHIGIFGDTNSGKSTLLNLLSGQSVSLVSEVRGTTTDPVYKPMEIHGVGASTLIDTAGFEDDSELGAQRMKRTSKVLDECDIYIYVERGEKNKRLLGALAARKKPLIKVFNSSQLGDASANARIPEGYIAFDKDAVLDAIREAAKDVSGDRPLLEGLLSGGESVLLVMPQDIQAPKGRLILPQVQTMRALLDLGCSITSCKTEDMKRTLDLLKEPPALIITDSQVFAEVYALKPEESNITSFSILMARSKGDIEELVKGAAAIDALNENSRVLISEACTHAPLEEDIGRVKIPALLRKKYGNMSIDFSRGLDFPEELDYDLIIMCGSCMFNRAHVLSRIEKARAKGVPVTNYGVTISKLKGIIDKVEL
;
A
#
# COMPACT_ATOMS: atom_id res chain seq x y z
N MET A 1 -21.81 24.08 28.64
CA MET A 1 -21.54 22.68 28.21
C MET A 1 -20.82 22.77 26.90
N GLU A 2 -19.52 22.99 26.96
CA GLU A 2 -18.63 22.98 25.81
C GLU A 2 -18.50 21.53 25.34
N LYS A 3 -18.84 21.30 24.07
CA LYS A 3 -18.53 20.04 23.39
C LYS A 3 -17.03 19.98 23.23
N GLU A 4 -16.35 19.16 24.02
CA GLU A 4 -15.01 18.67 23.67
C GLU A 4 -15.14 18.01 22.30
N ILE A 5 -14.67 18.71 21.28
CA ILE A 5 -14.39 18.12 19.98
C ILE A 5 -13.20 17.19 20.22
N LEU A 6 -13.48 15.90 20.29
CA LEU A 6 -12.45 14.87 20.26
C LEU A 6 -11.63 15.08 18.96
N ASP A 7 -10.43 15.61 19.15
CA ASP A 7 -9.44 15.85 18.11
C ASP A 7 -8.95 14.46 17.61
N PHE A 8 -9.67 13.91 16.64
CA PHE A 8 -9.34 12.63 16.02
C PHE A 8 -8.12 12.84 15.15
N LYS A 9 -6.93 12.77 15.75
CA LYS A 9 -5.62 12.98 15.11
C LYS A 9 -5.21 11.88 14.14
N GLY A 10 -6.12 11.17 13.48
CA GLY A 10 -5.80 10.13 12.49
C GLY A 10 -4.96 8.96 13.06
N GLU A 11 -4.70 8.92 14.36
CA GLU A 11 -3.81 7.95 15.01
C GLU A 11 -4.37 6.51 15.01
N GLY A 12 -5.67 6.33 14.75
CA GLY A 12 -6.33 5.02 14.67
C GLY A 12 -6.29 4.35 13.30
N VAL A 13 -5.93 5.09 12.23
CA VAL A 13 -5.92 4.53 10.85
C VAL A 13 -4.53 4.01 10.51
N ALA A 14 -4.46 2.75 10.05
CA ALA A 14 -3.20 2.16 9.63
C ALA A 14 -2.53 3.00 8.51
N LYS A 15 -1.19 3.13 8.54
CA LYS A 15 -0.43 3.91 7.54
C LYS A 15 -0.82 3.54 6.11
N ALA A 16 -1.01 2.26 5.83
CA ALA A 16 -1.37 1.72 4.52
C ALA A 16 -2.75 2.17 3.99
N ASN A 17 -3.59 2.73 4.84
CA ASN A 17 -4.96 3.17 4.49
C ASN A 17 -5.09 4.69 4.45
N ARG A 18 -3.97 5.41 4.51
CA ARG A 18 -3.92 6.87 4.41
C ARG A 18 -3.55 7.28 3.01
N VAL A 19 -4.05 8.45 2.58
CA VAL A 19 -3.57 9.08 1.36
C VAL A 19 -2.19 9.67 1.62
N HIS A 20 -1.18 9.23 0.87
CA HIS A 20 0.20 9.70 1.02
C HIS A 20 0.46 10.87 0.08
N ILE A 21 0.81 12.02 0.65
CA ILE A 21 1.03 13.28 -0.07
C ILE A 21 2.48 13.70 0.11
N GLY A 22 3.28 13.57 -0.94
CA GLY A 22 4.70 13.91 -0.91
C GLY A 22 4.96 15.35 -1.30
N ILE A 23 5.77 16.06 -0.51
CA ILE A 23 6.18 17.44 -0.77
C ILE A 23 7.62 17.42 -1.29
N PHE A 24 7.79 17.84 -2.53
CA PHE A 24 9.05 17.81 -3.28
C PHE A 24 9.47 19.23 -3.70
N GLY A 25 10.74 19.42 -3.96
CA GLY A 25 11.32 20.69 -4.40
C GLY A 25 12.78 20.78 -4.00
N ASP A 26 13.46 21.82 -4.48
CA ASP A 26 14.86 22.06 -4.19
C ASP A 26 15.10 22.42 -2.72
N THR A 27 16.37 22.42 -2.32
CA THR A 27 16.77 22.86 -0.98
C THR A 27 16.29 24.30 -0.77
N ASN A 28 15.74 24.61 0.41
CA ASN A 28 15.17 25.91 0.76
C ASN A 28 13.97 26.39 -0.10
N SER A 29 13.32 25.53 -0.87
CA SER A 29 12.11 25.92 -1.61
C SER A 29 10.90 26.21 -0.71
N GLY A 30 10.93 25.77 0.56
CA GLY A 30 9.86 25.98 1.53
C GLY A 30 9.01 24.72 1.82
N LYS A 31 9.49 23.51 1.49
CA LYS A 31 8.78 22.25 1.73
C LYS A 31 8.34 22.08 3.18
N SER A 32 9.29 22.18 4.11
CA SER A 32 9.01 22.03 5.56
C SER A 32 8.12 23.17 6.08
N THR A 33 8.23 24.37 5.50
CA THR A 33 7.33 25.49 5.81
C THR A 33 5.91 25.17 5.36
N LEU A 34 5.74 24.61 4.16
CA LEU A 34 4.44 24.19 3.65
C LEU A 34 3.84 23.06 4.51
N LEU A 35 4.63 22.06 4.88
CA LEU A 35 4.22 20.99 5.77
C LEU A 35 3.68 21.55 7.10
N ASN A 36 4.40 22.51 7.72
CA ASN A 36 3.97 23.16 8.96
C ASN A 36 2.70 23.98 8.78
N LEU A 37 2.60 24.73 7.67
CA LEU A 37 1.42 25.53 7.31
C LEU A 37 0.17 24.64 7.19
N LEU A 38 0.27 23.54 6.45
CA LEU A 38 -0.84 22.60 6.24
C LEU A 38 -1.26 21.91 7.54
N SER A 39 -0.29 21.49 8.35
CA SER A 39 -0.56 20.72 9.57
C SER A 39 -1.01 21.56 10.76
N GLY A 40 -0.94 22.89 10.69
CA GLY A 40 -1.35 23.79 11.78
C GLY A 40 -0.50 23.68 13.05
N GLN A 41 0.67 23.03 13.01
CA GLN A 41 1.57 22.85 14.14
C GLN A 41 2.98 23.26 13.73
N SER A 42 3.63 24.10 14.53
CA SER A 42 5.08 24.30 14.44
C SER A 42 5.77 23.03 14.92
N VAL A 43 6.06 22.14 14.00
CA VAL A 43 7.00 21.04 14.28
C VAL A 43 8.38 21.67 14.23
N SER A 44 8.93 22.00 15.38
CA SER A 44 10.35 22.32 15.55
C SER A 44 11.19 21.06 15.33
N LEU A 45 11.36 20.67 14.09
CA LEU A 45 12.52 19.93 13.62
C LEU A 45 13.46 20.93 12.95
N VAL A 46 13.84 21.96 13.71
CA VAL A 46 15.01 22.75 13.41
C VAL A 46 16.17 21.94 14.01
N SER A 47 16.72 21.02 13.22
CA SER A 47 18.11 20.69 13.36
C SER A 47 18.88 21.98 13.03
N GLU A 48 19.51 22.62 14.01
CA GLU A 48 20.34 23.83 13.84
C GLU A 48 21.57 23.59 12.95
N VAL A 49 21.76 22.38 12.45
CA VAL A 49 22.82 22.04 11.50
C VAL A 49 22.24 21.96 10.11
N ARG A 50 22.49 23.03 9.32
CA ARG A 50 22.17 23.08 7.89
C ARG A 50 22.72 21.84 7.18
N GLY A 51 21.84 21.03 6.58
CA GLY A 51 22.22 19.98 5.62
C GLY A 51 22.17 18.53 6.13
N THR A 52 21.58 18.19 7.27
CA THR A 52 21.62 16.83 7.84
C THR A 52 20.32 16.01 7.79
N THR A 53 19.21 16.53 7.36
CA THR A 53 17.98 15.71 7.22
C THR A 53 18.00 14.97 5.88
N THR A 54 18.51 13.75 5.90
CA THR A 54 18.52 12.85 4.73
C THR A 54 17.27 11.95 4.68
N ASP A 55 16.52 11.84 5.77
CA ASP A 55 15.37 10.96 5.86
C ASP A 55 14.04 11.72 5.71
N PRO A 56 13.04 11.15 5.00
CA PRO A 56 11.74 11.77 4.85
C PRO A 56 10.99 11.82 6.20
N VAL A 57 10.29 12.93 6.45
CA VAL A 57 9.48 13.13 7.65
C VAL A 57 8.03 12.83 7.32
N TYR A 58 7.42 11.88 8.03
CA TYR A 58 6.03 11.48 7.87
C TYR A 58 5.15 12.13 8.93
N LYS A 59 4.15 12.90 8.51
CA LYS A 59 3.21 13.54 9.41
C LYS A 59 1.77 13.09 9.11
N PRO A 60 1.17 12.27 9.97
CA PRO A 60 -0.24 11.90 9.84
C PRO A 60 -1.14 13.09 10.16
N MET A 61 -2.21 13.24 9.39
CA MET A 61 -3.26 14.23 9.64
C MET A 61 -4.58 13.80 9.00
N GLU A 62 -5.66 14.43 9.45
CA GLU A 62 -6.97 14.35 8.79
C GLU A 62 -7.16 15.56 7.89
N ILE A 63 -7.50 15.33 6.62
CA ILE A 63 -7.84 16.40 5.67
C ILE A 63 -9.33 16.30 5.37
N HIS A 64 -10.08 17.33 5.74
CA HIS A 64 -11.52 17.36 5.47
C HIS A 64 -11.80 17.23 3.97
N GLY A 65 -12.65 16.26 3.61
CA GLY A 65 -12.97 15.93 2.20
C GLY A 65 -11.99 14.94 1.54
N VAL A 66 -10.91 14.55 2.22
CA VAL A 66 -9.97 13.51 1.75
C VAL A 66 -9.90 12.33 2.73
N GLY A 67 -9.98 12.61 4.04
CA GLY A 67 -9.85 11.63 5.10
C GLY A 67 -8.43 11.53 5.68
N ALA A 68 -8.14 10.38 6.28
CA ALA A 68 -6.84 10.12 6.90
C ALA A 68 -5.72 10.19 5.87
N SER A 69 -4.75 11.06 6.09
CA SER A 69 -3.67 11.38 5.16
C SER A 69 -2.32 11.35 5.88
N THR A 70 -1.24 11.23 5.12
CA THR A 70 0.13 11.39 5.61
C THR A 70 0.86 12.37 4.70
N LEU A 71 1.24 13.52 5.23
CA LEU A 71 2.17 14.43 4.55
C LEU A 71 3.59 13.90 4.70
N ILE A 72 4.36 13.93 3.62
CA ILE A 72 5.74 13.42 3.59
C ILE A 72 6.65 14.55 3.11
N ASP A 73 7.46 15.10 4.02
CA ASP A 73 8.50 16.09 3.68
C ASP A 73 9.74 15.34 3.21
N THR A 74 10.24 15.71 2.03
CA THR A 74 11.42 15.07 1.43
C THR A 74 12.64 15.95 1.54
N ALA A 75 13.83 15.34 1.58
CA ALA A 75 15.09 16.09 1.46
C ALA A 75 15.13 16.86 0.13
N GLY A 76 15.80 18.04 0.12
CA GLY A 76 16.00 18.84 -1.09
C GLY A 76 16.72 18.06 -2.19
N PHE A 77 16.36 18.36 -3.43
CA PHE A 77 16.78 17.59 -4.62
C PHE A 77 18.10 18.09 -5.25
N GLU A 78 18.78 19.02 -4.62
CA GLU A 78 20.05 19.55 -5.11
C GLU A 78 21.22 18.74 -4.56
N ASP A 79 21.91 17.96 -5.40
CA ASP A 79 23.35 17.70 -5.29
C ASP A 79 23.87 16.73 -6.38
N ASP A 80 24.93 17.10 -7.09
CA ASP A 80 25.72 16.21 -7.96
C ASP A 80 26.81 15.43 -7.18
N SER A 81 26.76 15.46 -5.84
CA SER A 81 27.68 14.73 -4.95
C SER A 81 27.28 13.26 -4.75
N GLU A 82 28.18 12.43 -4.22
CA GLU A 82 27.88 11.06 -3.81
C GLU A 82 26.72 10.98 -2.79
N LEU A 83 26.58 11.98 -1.92
CA LEU A 83 25.43 12.16 -1.02
C LEU A 83 24.14 12.44 -1.80
N GLY A 84 24.21 13.15 -2.93
CA GLY A 84 23.11 13.40 -3.84
C GLY A 84 22.55 12.12 -4.45
N ALA A 85 23.39 11.16 -4.83
CA ALA A 85 22.94 9.86 -5.36
C ALA A 85 22.17 9.05 -4.30
N GLN A 86 22.61 9.06 -3.04
CA GLN A 86 21.88 8.39 -1.95
C GLN A 86 20.55 9.09 -1.63
N ARG A 87 20.52 10.43 -1.65
CA ARG A 87 19.28 11.21 -1.49
C ARG A 87 18.30 10.92 -2.62
N MET A 88 18.80 10.86 -3.88
CA MET A 88 17.99 10.48 -5.05
C MET A 88 17.34 9.11 -4.89
N LYS A 89 18.10 8.12 -4.41
CA LYS A 89 17.58 6.77 -4.17
C LYS A 89 16.48 6.76 -3.10
N ARG A 90 16.65 7.54 -2.02
CA ARG A 90 15.63 7.70 -0.96
C ARG A 90 14.40 8.44 -1.47
N THR A 91 14.59 9.54 -2.21
CA THR A 91 13.49 10.30 -2.82
C THR A 91 12.71 9.44 -3.81
N SER A 92 13.39 8.58 -4.60
CA SER A 92 12.72 7.64 -5.51
C SER A 92 11.78 6.67 -4.77
N LYS A 93 12.18 6.17 -3.59
CA LYS A 93 11.34 5.31 -2.75
C LYS A 93 10.08 6.05 -2.28
N VAL A 94 10.23 7.33 -1.88
CA VAL A 94 9.10 8.16 -1.47
C VAL A 94 8.17 8.46 -2.64
N LEU A 95 8.72 8.71 -3.84
CA LEU A 95 7.91 8.90 -5.05
C LEU A 95 7.01 7.70 -5.34
N ASP A 96 7.50 6.48 -5.10
CA ASP A 96 6.71 5.27 -5.31
C ASP A 96 5.59 5.12 -4.28
N GLU A 97 5.80 5.59 -3.04
CA GLU A 97 4.85 5.50 -1.93
C GLU A 97 3.73 6.56 -2.02
N CYS A 98 3.98 7.73 -2.59
CA CYS A 98 3.00 8.82 -2.61
C CYS A 98 1.85 8.57 -3.59
N ASP A 99 0.66 9.02 -3.22
CA ASP A 99 -0.55 9.05 -4.05
C ASP A 99 -0.67 10.38 -4.81
N ILE A 100 -0.27 11.49 -4.15
CA ILE A 100 -0.31 12.86 -4.68
C ILE A 100 1.07 13.50 -4.50
N TYR A 101 1.51 14.26 -5.49
CA TYR A 101 2.74 15.04 -5.44
C TYR A 101 2.44 16.53 -5.30
N ILE A 102 3.17 17.18 -4.42
CA ILE A 102 3.24 18.64 -4.32
C ILE A 102 4.67 19.03 -4.67
N TYR A 103 4.84 19.81 -5.75
CA TYR A 103 6.11 20.39 -6.14
C TYR A 103 6.15 21.85 -5.71
N VAL A 104 7.06 22.18 -4.82
CA VAL A 104 7.28 23.55 -4.32
C VAL A 104 8.42 24.19 -5.07
N GLU A 105 8.09 25.22 -5.85
CA GLU A 105 9.06 26.01 -6.64
C GLU A 105 9.32 27.37 -5.98
N ARG A 106 10.59 27.76 -6.01
CA ARG A 106 11.05 29.07 -5.56
C ARG A 106 12.16 29.60 -6.48
N GLY A 107 11.80 30.09 -7.64
CA GLY A 107 12.77 30.62 -8.63
C GLY A 107 12.92 29.70 -9.83
N GLU A 108 14.07 29.06 -10.03
CA GLU A 108 14.31 28.22 -11.19
C GLU A 108 13.63 26.86 -11.09
N LYS A 109 13.10 26.38 -12.23
CA LYS A 109 12.43 25.07 -12.34
C LYS A 109 13.44 23.94 -12.32
N ASN A 110 13.28 23.00 -11.40
CA ASN A 110 14.02 21.76 -11.44
C ASN A 110 13.40 20.78 -12.46
N LYS A 111 13.88 20.86 -13.71
CA LYS A 111 13.38 20.06 -14.83
C LYS A 111 13.55 18.56 -14.60
N ARG A 112 14.64 18.14 -13.92
CA ARG A 112 14.93 16.74 -13.63
C ARG A 112 13.92 16.16 -12.63
N LEU A 113 13.65 16.90 -11.55
CA LEU A 113 12.64 16.50 -10.55
C LEU A 113 11.24 16.47 -11.17
N LEU A 114 10.85 17.53 -11.89
CA LEU A 114 9.55 17.57 -12.57
C LEU A 114 9.38 16.43 -13.57
N GLY A 115 10.42 16.06 -14.31
CA GLY A 115 10.41 14.89 -15.19
C GLY A 115 10.21 13.58 -14.44
N ALA A 116 10.87 13.42 -13.29
CA ALA A 116 10.71 12.21 -12.44
C ALA A 116 9.31 12.10 -11.82
N LEU A 117 8.70 13.24 -11.43
CA LEU A 117 7.31 13.30 -10.94
C LEU A 117 6.31 12.96 -12.06
N ALA A 118 6.46 13.60 -13.22
CA ALA A 118 5.56 13.40 -14.36
C ALA A 118 5.59 11.98 -14.93
N ALA A 119 6.76 11.33 -14.91
CA ALA A 119 6.92 9.95 -15.40
C ALA A 119 6.03 8.93 -14.66
N ARG A 120 5.63 9.22 -13.43
CA ARG A 120 4.80 8.34 -12.60
C ARG A 120 3.30 8.52 -12.78
N LYS A 121 2.88 9.48 -13.60
CA LYS A 121 1.46 9.73 -13.96
C LYS A 121 0.51 9.86 -12.77
N LYS A 122 1.01 10.35 -11.64
CA LYS A 122 0.20 10.64 -10.44
C LYS A 122 -0.20 12.12 -10.42
N PRO A 123 -1.27 12.52 -9.71
CA PRO A 123 -1.64 13.91 -9.55
C PRO A 123 -0.48 14.77 -9.05
N LEU A 124 -0.21 15.89 -9.72
CA LEU A 124 0.90 16.78 -9.43
C LEU A 124 0.39 18.20 -9.22
N ILE A 125 0.47 18.68 -7.99
CA ILE A 125 0.14 20.05 -7.58
C ILE A 125 1.43 20.86 -7.60
N LYS A 126 1.46 21.96 -8.36
CA LYS A 126 2.61 22.86 -8.43
C LYS A 126 2.34 24.12 -7.60
N VAL A 127 3.16 24.35 -6.60
CA VAL A 127 3.04 25.48 -5.65
C VAL A 127 4.19 26.45 -5.87
N PHE A 128 3.88 27.73 -6.07
CA PHE A 128 4.89 28.78 -6.22
C PHE A 128 5.06 29.54 -4.92
N ASN A 129 6.28 29.50 -4.35
CA ASN A 129 6.63 30.19 -3.12
C ASN A 129 7.30 31.53 -3.41
N SER A 130 6.53 32.63 -3.32
CA SER A 130 7.01 34.01 -3.52
C SER A 130 7.58 34.67 -2.25
N SER A 131 7.45 34.05 -1.07
CA SER A 131 7.64 34.71 0.25
C SER A 131 9.05 35.19 0.57
N GLN A 132 10.04 35.00 -0.30
CA GLN A 132 11.42 35.47 -0.08
C GLN A 132 12.08 36.12 -1.32
N LEU A 133 11.28 36.55 -2.29
CA LEU A 133 11.80 37.22 -3.49
C LEU A 133 12.04 38.75 -3.30
N GLY A 134 12.10 39.25 -2.05
CA GLY A 134 12.31 40.67 -1.72
C GLY A 134 11.05 41.54 -1.92
N ASP A 135 11.06 42.77 -1.38
CA ASP A 135 9.91 43.69 -1.45
C ASP A 135 9.41 44.04 -2.89
N ALA A 136 10.22 43.78 -3.91
CA ALA A 136 9.83 43.93 -5.32
C ALA A 136 8.85 42.85 -5.80
N SER A 137 8.59 41.78 -5.02
CA SER A 137 7.82 40.61 -5.43
C SER A 137 6.43 40.52 -4.79
N ALA A 138 5.97 41.52 -4.04
CA ALA A 138 4.56 41.56 -3.59
C ALA A 138 3.55 41.45 -4.76
N ASN A 139 4.03 41.68 -6.01
CA ASN A 139 3.32 41.50 -7.28
C ASN A 139 3.87 40.35 -8.14
N ALA A 140 4.65 39.41 -7.59
CA ALA A 140 5.14 38.29 -8.37
C ALA A 140 3.95 37.47 -8.90
N ARG A 141 3.72 37.54 -10.20
CA ARG A 141 2.65 36.82 -10.88
C ARG A 141 2.92 35.33 -10.75
N ILE A 142 1.94 34.58 -10.17
CA ILE A 142 2.02 33.15 -10.08
C ILE A 142 2.14 32.59 -11.51
N PRO A 143 3.14 31.74 -11.81
CA PRO A 143 3.30 31.16 -13.13
C PRO A 143 2.09 30.34 -13.55
N GLU A 144 1.83 30.26 -14.83
CA GLU A 144 0.75 29.43 -15.37
C GLU A 144 0.92 27.97 -14.95
N GLY A 145 -0.17 27.35 -14.47
CA GLY A 145 -0.19 25.99 -13.96
C GLY A 145 0.34 25.82 -12.53
N TYR A 146 0.60 26.93 -11.82
CA TYR A 146 0.94 26.93 -10.39
C TYR A 146 -0.16 27.55 -9.56
N ILE A 147 -0.22 27.16 -8.28
CA ILE A 147 -1.07 27.78 -7.26
C ILE A 147 -0.21 28.56 -6.27
N ALA A 148 -0.85 29.44 -5.50
CA ALA A 148 -0.18 30.21 -4.45
C ALA A 148 0.34 29.30 -3.32
N PHE A 149 1.40 29.76 -2.65
CA PHE A 149 1.90 29.18 -1.40
C PHE A 149 0.99 29.60 -0.25
N ASP A 150 -0.23 29.09 -0.27
CA ASP A 150 -1.31 29.39 0.65
C ASP A 150 -1.98 28.10 1.14
N LYS A 151 -2.38 28.06 2.41
CA LYS A 151 -2.92 26.86 3.04
C LYS A 151 -4.21 26.39 2.38
N ASP A 152 -5.14 27.30 2.18
CA ASP A 152 -6.49 26.94 1.70
C ASP A 152 -6.43 26.56 0.22
N ALA A 153 -5.66 27.30 -0.59
CA ALA A 153 -5.42 26.98 -1.99
C ALA A 153 -4.79 25.60 -2.17
N VAL A 154 -3.80 25.23 -1.32
CA VAL A 154 -3.16 23.93 -1.40
C VAL A 154 -4.09 22.82 -0.91
N LEU A 155 -4.87 23.03 0.16
CA LEU A 155 -5.86 22.05 0.63
C LEU A 155 -6.96 21.82 -0.40
N ASP A 156 -7.44 22.84 -1.08
CA ASP A 156 -8.43 22.71 -2.15
C ASP A 156 -7.87 21.93 -3.34
N ALA A 157 -6.62 22.20 -3.73
CA ALA A 157 -5.94 21.43 -4.78
C ALA A 157 -5.71 19.97 -4.39
N ILE A 158 -5.42 19.69 -3.11
CA ILE A 158 -5.32 18.31 -2.59
C ILE A 158 -6.69 17.61 -2.68
N ARG A 159 -7.79 18.27 -2.29
CA ARG A 159 -9.15 17.70 -2.38
C ARG A 159 -9.52 17.35 -3.83
N GLU A 160 -9.18 18.22 -4.77
CA GLU A 160 -9.44 17.96 -6.19
C GLU A 160 -8.58 16.81 -6.71
N ALA A 161 -7.28 16.82 -6.42
CA ALA A 161 -6.35 15.76 -6.79
C ALA A 161 -6.72 14.40 -6.18
N ALA A 162 -7.28 14.41 -4.97
CA ALA A 162 -7.70 13.18 -4.28
C ALA A 162 -8.88 12.47 -4.96
N LYS A 163 -9.67 13.16 -5.76
CA LYS A 163 -10.75 12.53 -6.57
C LYS A 163 -10.20 11.59 -7.63
N ASP A 164 -9.02 11.89 -8.16
CA ASP A 164 -8.33 11.09 -9.19
C ASP A 164 -7.40 10.03 -8.57
N VAL A 165 -7.18 10.10 -7.26
CA VAL A 165 -6.43 9.07 -6.55
C VAL A 165 -7.30 7.82 -6.49
N SER A 166 -6.88 6.78 -7.19
CA SER A 166 -7.47 5.46 -7.01
C SER A 166 -7.11 4.97 -5.62
N GLY A 167 -7.94 5.28 -4.63
CA GLY A 167 -7.90 4.68 -3.32
C GLY A 167 -7.89 3.15 -3.40
N ASP A 168 -7.69 2.48 -2.28
CA ASP A 168 -7.88 1.03 -2.24
C ASP A 168 -9.25 0.71 -2.86
N ARG A 169 -9.29 -0.23 -3.82
CA ARG A 169 -10.58 -0.71 -4.34
C ARG A 169 -11.36 -1.31 -3.17
N PRO A 170 -12.69 -1.16 -3.14
CA PRO A 170 -13.48 -1.81 -2.10
C PRO A 170 -13.18 -3.31 -2.06
N LEU A 171 -12.86 -3.82 -0.87
CA LEU A 171 -12.42 -5.21 -0.66
C LEU A 171 -13.39 -6.25 -1.26
N LEU A 172 -14.68 -5.96 -1.22
CA LEU A 172 -15.78 -6.87 -1.54
C LEU A 172 -16.52 -6.48 -2.83
N GLU A 173 -15.95 -5.54 -3.61
CA GLU A 173 -16.55 -5.08 -4.87
C GLU A 173 -16.81 -6.26 -5.82
N GLY A 174 -18.06 -6.40 -6.26
CA GLY A 174 -18.47 -7.47 -7.18
C GLY A 174 -18.59 -8.87 -6.57
N LEU A 175 -18.24 -9.05 -5.28
CA LEU A 175 -18.42 -10.32 -4.57
C LEU A 175 -19.74 -10.38 -3.79
N LEU A 176 -20.22 -9.24 -3.29
CA LEU A 176 -21.42 -9.10 -2.50
C LEU A 176 -22.17 -7.85 -2.93
N SER A 177 -23.50 -7.88 -2.81
CA SER A 177 -24.39 -6.75 -3.11
C SER A 177 -24.80 -5.97 -1.87
N GLY A 178 -24.65 -6.56 -0.70
CA GLY A 178 -24.99 -6.02 0.63
C GLY A 178 -26.17 -6.72 1.29
N GLY A 179 -26.06 -6.93 2.60
CA GLY A 179 -27.09 -7.60 3.40
C GLY A 179 -26.97 -9.13 3.51
N GLU A 180 -26.06 -9.76 2.75
CA GLU A 180 -25.89 -11.20 2.76
C GLU A 180 -25.24 -11.72 4.05
N SER A 181 -25.40 -13.03 4.30
CA SER A 181 -24.72 -13.76 5.38
C SER A 181 -23.32 -14.18 4.91
N VAL A 182 -22.30 -13.90 5.72
CA VAL A 182 -20.90 -14.21 5.43
C VAL A 182 -20.26 -14.96 6.59
N LEU A 183 -19.53 -16.02 6.29
CA LEU A 183 -18.76 -16.79 7.27
C LEU A 183 -17.27 -16.48 7.15
N LEU A 184 -16.66 -16.01 8.24
CA LEU A 184 -15.22 -15.83 8.36
C LEU A 184 -14.61 -17.04 9.09
N VAL A 185 -13.74 -17.78 8.41
CA VAL A 185 -13.02 -18.91 9.02
C VAL A 185 -11.57 -18.46 9.27
N MET A 186 -11.23 -18.23 10.54
CA MET A 186 -9.98 -17.60 10.95
C MET A 186 -9.22 -18.52 11.91
N PRO A 187 -8.21 -19.26 11.43
CA PRO A 187 -7.34 -20.02 12.31
C PRO A 187 -6.63 -19.08 13.29
N GLN A 188 -6.48 -19.52 14.54
CA GLN A 188 -5.75 -18.78 15.56
C GLN A 188 -4.35 -19.42 15.70
N ASP A 189 -3.41 -18.95 14.90
CA ASP A 189 -2.04 -19.43 14.89
C ASP A 189 -1.06 -18.47 15.59
N ILE A 190 0.22 -18.82 15.62
CA ILE A 190 1.28 -18.05 16.26
C ILE A 190 1.47 -16.67 15.60
N GLN A 191 1.03 -16.48 14.37
CA GLN A 191 1.15 -15.20 13.65
C GLN A 191 0.06 -14.21 14.06
N ALA A 192 -1.06 -14.68 14.61
CA ALA A 192 -2.09 -13.81 15.15
C ALA A 192 -1.67 -13.29 16.54
N PRO A 193 -1.43 -11.96 16.72
CA PRO A 193 -1.07 -11.44 18.02
C PRO A 193 -2.13 -11.77 19.07
N LYS A 194 -1.72 -12.26 20.23
CA LYS A 194 -2.65 -12.61 21.31
C LYS A 194 -3.57 -11.43 21.65
N GLY A 195 -4.86 -11.67 21.63
CA GLY A 195 -5.90 -10.69 22.01
C GLY A 195 -6.32 -9.72 20.89
N ARG A 196 -5.87 -9.91 19.64
CA ARG A 196 -6.31 -9.09 18.49
C ARG A 196 -6.30 -9.88 17.18
N LEU A 197 -7.10 -9.43 16.22
CA LEU A 197 -7.09 -9.92 14.85
C LEU A 197 -5.98 -9.24 14.04
N ILE A 198 -5.55 -9.88 12.96
CA ILE A 198 -4.62 -9.28 11.99
C ILE A 198 -5.35 -8.26 11.11
N LEU A 199 -4.59 -7.31 10.56
CA LEU A 199 -5.15 -6.19 9.80
C LEU A 199 -6.09 -6.60 8.66
N PRO A 200 -5.79 -7.59 7.80
CA PRO A 200 -6.70 -8.04 6.76
C PRO A 200 -8.06 -8.54 7.29
N GLN A 201 -8.07 -9.24 8.41
CA GLN A 201 -9.30 -9.74 9.06
C GLN A 201 -10.16 -8.56 9.56
N VAL A 202 -9.55 -7.59 10.25
CA VAL A 202 -10.24 -6.39 10.75
C VAL A 202 -10.82 -5.55 9.60
N GLN A 203 -10.04 -5.33 8.53
CA GLN A 203 -10.48 -4.58 7.36
C GLN A 203 -11.65 -5.26 6.66
N THR A 204 -11.59 -6.58 6.49
CA THR A 204 -12.69 -7.35 5.89
C THR A 204 -13.95 -7.30 6.73
N MET A 205 -13.86 -7.47 8.04
CA MET A 205 -15.02 -7.32 8.93
C MET A 205 -15.64 -5.93 8.83
N ARG A 206 -14.82 -4.88 8.82
CA ARG A 206 -15.32 -3.52 8.66
C ARG A 206 -16.02 -3.31 7.32
N ALA A 207 -15.43 -3.78 6.22
CA ALA A 207 -16.03 -3.67 4.90
C ALA A 207 -17.37 -4.42 4.80
N LEU A 208 -17.48 -5.59 5.42
CA LEU A 208 -18.74 -6.35 5.49
C LEU A 208 -19.82 -5.60 6.27
N LEU A 209 -19.48 -4.98 7.40
CA LEU A 209 -20.41 -4.17 8.20
C LEU A 209 -20.87 -2.93 7.41
N ASP A 210 -19.98 -2.28 6.68
CA ASP A 210 -20.31 -1.12 5.83
C ASP A 210 -21.29 -1.49 4.71
N LEU A 211 -21.23 -2.75 4.21
CA LEU A 211 -22.19 -3.31 3.26
C LEU A 211 -23.49 -3.82 3.91
N GLY A 212 -23.61 -3.74 5.24
CA GLY A 212 -24.77 -4.26 5.97
C GLY A 212 -24.87 -5.79 6.01
N CYS A 213 -23.77 -6.51 5.72
CA CYS A 213 -23.73 -7.98 5.77
C CYS A 213 -23.79 -8.50 7.20
N SER A 214 -24.41 -9.67 7.39
CA SER A 214 -24.38 -10.42 8.64
C SER A 214 -23.11 -11.26 8.71
N ILE A 215 -22.34 -11.13 9.79
CA ILE A 215 -21.04 -11.79 9.91
C ILE A 215 -21.10 -12.87 10.99
N THR A 216 -20.79 -14.11 10.61
CA THR A 216 -20.48 -15.19 11.53
C THR A 216 -18.99 -15.48 11.46
N SER A 217 -18.34 -15.79 12.58
CA SER A 217 -16.92 -16.14 12.57
C SER A 217 -16.63 -17.36 13.42
N CYS A 218 -15.71 -18.20 12.98
CA CYS A 218 -15.28 -19.39 13.69
C CYS A 218 -13.82 -19.73 13.37
N LYS A 219 -13.27 -20.67 14.14
CA LYS A 219 -12.04 -21.36 13.79
C LYS A 219 -12.30 -22.47 12.77
N THR A 220 -11.24 -22.96 12.16
CA THR A 220 -11.34 -24.04 11.15
C THR A 220 -11.99 -25.30 11.72
N GLU A 221 -11.58 -25.72 12.92
CA GLU A 221 -12.12 -26.90 13.62
C GLU A 221 -13.62 -26.78 13.99
N ASP A 222 -14.12 -25.55 14.17
CA ASP A 222 -15.51 -25.29 14.52
C ASP A 222 -16.43 -25.05 13.31
N MET A 223 -15.88 -25.05 12.08
CA MET A 223 -16.62 -24.63 10.87
C MET A 223 -17.89 -25.47 10.67
N LYS A 224 -17.79 -26.80 10.74
CA LYS A 224 -18.93 -27.69 10.54
C LYS A 224 -20.08 -27.40 11.51
N ARG A 225 -19.74 -27.33 12.82
CA ARG A 225 -20.72 -26.97 13.86
C ARG A 225 -21.33 -25.59 13.62
N THR A 226 -20.53 -24.62 13.15
CA THR A 226 -21.01 -23.27 12.88
C THR A 226 -21.99 -23.25 11.71
N LEU A 227 -21.70 -23.99 10.63
CA LEU A 227 -22.61 -24.14 9.50
C LEU A 227 -23.95 -24.78 9.91
N ASP A 228 -23.92 -25.78 10.80
CA ASP A 228 -25.14 -26.43 11.32
C ASP A 228 -26.03 -25.48 12.16
N LEU A 229 -25.48 -24.38 12.68
CA LEU A 229 -26.22 -23.36 13.43
C LEU A 229 -26.86 -22.29 12.54
N LEU A 230 -26.45 -22.17 11.29
CA LEU A 230 -26.99 -21.20 10.34
C LEU A 230 -28.29 -21.72 9.74
N LYS A 231 -29.28 -20.83 9.57
CA LYS A 231 -30.55 -21.20 8.91
C LYS A 231 -30.40 -21.43 7.42
N GLU A 232 -29.46 -20.74 6.82
CA GLU A 232 -29.16 -20.78 5.37
C GLU A 232 -27.64 -20.79 5.18
N PRO A 233 -27.15 -21.43 4.10
CA PRO A 233 -25.73 -21.35 3.76
C PRO A 233 -25.28 -19.90 3.61
N PRO A 234 -24.06 -19.55 4.07
CA PRO A 234 -23.51 -18.22 3.83
C PRO A 234 -23.29 -17.99 2.33
N ALA A 235 -23.59 -16.78 1.85
CA ALA A 235 -23.34 -16.42 0.45
C ALA A 235 -21.85 -16.48 0.12
N LEU A 236 -21.01 -16.06 1.06
CA LEU A 236 -19.56 -16.06 0.90
C LEU A 236 -18.87 -16.58 2.16
N ILE A 237 -17.85 -17.41 1.95
CA ILE A 237 -16.92 -17.86 3.00
C ILE A 237 -15.57 -17.22 2.74
N ILE A 238 -14.98 -16.58 3.75
CA ILE A 238 -13.67 -15.93 3.65
C ILE A 238 -12.74 -16.58 4.66
N THR A 239 -11.57 -17.05 4.20
CA THR A 239 -10.64 -17.80 5.04
C THR A 239 -9.18 -17.41 4.79
N ASP A 240 -8.27 -17.93 5.60
CA ASP A 240 -6.85 -17.83 5.35
C ASP A 240 -6.38 -18.82 4.29
N SER A 241 -5.49 -18.41 3.40
CA SER A 241 -4.99 -19.23 2.30
C SER A 241 -4.33 -20.54 2.75
N GLN A 242 -3.81 -20.59 3.97
CA GLN A 242 -3.18 -21.79 4.51
C GLN A 242 -4.17 -22.92 4.81
N VAL A 243 -5.39 -22.62 5.22
CA VAL A 243 -6.47 -23.59 5.53
C VAL A 243 -7.53 -23.67 4.42
N PHE A 244 -7.31 -22.99 3.29
CA PHE A 244 -8.29 -22.90 2.19
C PHE A 244 -8.81 -24.28 1.73
N ALA A 245 -7.92 -25.25 1.53
CA ALA A 245 -8.31 -26.58 1.04
C ALA A 245 -9.23 -27.32 2.01
N GLU A 246 -8.99 -27.18 3.32
CA GLU A 246 -9.82 -27.78 4.38
C GLU A 246 -11.20 -27.10 4.42
N VAL A 247 -11.23 -25.76 4.39
CA VAL A 247 -12.47 -24.99 4.37
C VAL A 247 -13.26 -25.25 3.10
N TYR A 248 -12.60 -25.38 1.94
CA TYR A 248 -13.23 -25.71 0.67
C TYR A 248 -13.93 -27.08 0.70
N ALA A 249 -13.30 -28.06 1.34
CA ALA A 249 -13.88 -29.41 1.47
C ALA A 249 -15.15 -29.45 2.34
N LEU A 250 -15.32 -28.47 3.23
CA LEU A 250 -16.45 -28.40 4.17
C LEU A 250 -17.52 -27.40 3.73
N LYS A 251 -17.24 -26.56 2.71
CA LYS A 251 -18.17 -25.52 2.30
C LYS A 251 -19.45 -26.10 1.69
N PRO A 252 -20.63 -25.51 1.94
CA PRO A 252 -21.84 -25.79 1.19
C PRO A 252 -21.64 -25.53 -0.31
N GLU A 253 -22.33 -26.26 -1.17
CA GLU A 253 -22.22 -26.12 -2.62
C GLU A 253 -22.62 -24.71 -3.09
N GLU A 254 -23.66 -24.16 -2.48
CA GLU A 254 -24.23 -22.85 -2.76
C GLU A 254 -23.34 -21.66 -2.32
N SER A 255 -22.41 -21.90 -1.42
CA SER A 255 -21.54 -20.84 -0.91
C SER A 255 -20.38 -20.58 -1.86
N ASN A 256 -20.08 -19.31 -2.13
CA ASN A 256 -18.81 -18.90 -2.74
C ASN A 256 -17.68 -18.90 -1.70
N ILE A 257 -16.43 -18.93 -2.14
CA ILE A 257 -15.28 -18.92 -1.23
C ILE A 257 -14.15 -18.04 -1.80
N THR A 258 -13.54 -17.25 -0.92
CA THR A 258 -12.33 -16.48 -1.21
C THR A 258 -11.40 -16.50 0.01
N SER A 259 -10.26 -15.79 -0.08
CA SER A 259 -9.35 -15.66 1.04
C SER A 259 -9.00 -14.22 1.35
N PHE A 260 -8.62 -13.92 2.60
CA PHE A 260 -8.17 -12.58 3.00
C PHE A 260 -7.02 -12.07 2.12
N SER A 261 -6.11 -12.93 1.70
CA SER A 261 -4.98 -12.55 0.84
C SER A 261 -5.41 -12.23 -0.60
N ILE A 262 -6.45 -12.88 -1.12
CA ILE A 262 -7.04 -12.53 -2.42
C ILE A 262 -7.77 -11.20 -2.33
N LEU A 263 -8.57 -10.97 -1.27
CA LEU A 263 -9.22 -9.68 -1.05
C LEU A 263 -8.20 -8.53 -0.98
N MET A 264 -7.08 -8.73 -0.27
CA MET A 264 -5.99 -7.75 -0.25
C MET A 264 -5.36 -7.55 -1.64
N ALA A 265 -5.20 -8.61 -2.42
CA ALA A 265 -4.68 -8.53 -3.78
C ALA A 265 -5.58 -7.71 -4.71
N ARG A 266 -6.91 -7.87 -4.58
CA ARG A 266 -7.90 -7.09 -5.32
C ARG A 266 -7.88 -5.62 -4.93
N SER A 267 -7.88 -5.35 -3.64
CA SER A 267 -7.96 -3.98 -3.12
C SER A 267 -6.68 -3.20 -3.38
N LYS A 268 -5.53 -3.80 -3.14
CA LYS A 268 -4.24 -3.08 -3.19
C LYS A 268 -3.46 -3.27 -4.49
N GLY A 269 -3.70 -4.35 -5.20
CA GLY A 269 -2.98 -4.70 -6.42
C GLY A 269 -3.83 -4.61 -7.69
N ASP A 270 -3.34 -5.30 -8.68
CA ASP A 270 -4.02 -5.64 -9.93
C ASP A 270 -4.17 -7.16 -9.95
N ILE A 271 -5.36 -7.65 -9.57
CA ILE A 271 -5.60 -9.08 -9.39
C ILE A 271 -5.41 -9.85 -10.69
N GLU A 272 -5.83 -9.28 -11.82
CA GLU A 272 -5.68 -9.91 -13.14
C GLU A 272 -4.20 -10.10 -13.49
N GLU A 273 -3.37 -9.09 -13.25
CA GLU A 273 -1.92 -9.17 -13.48
C GLU A 273 -1.27 -10.17 -12.53
N LEU A 274 -1.68 -10.22 -11.25
CA LEU A 274 -1.15 -11.15 -10.27
C LEU A 274 -1.51 -12.61 -10.59
N VAL A 275 -2.72 -12.86 -11.09
CA VAL A 275 -3.16 -14.20 -11.54
C VAL A 275 -2.43 -14.59 -12.83
N LYS A 276 -2.31 -13.68 -13.79
CA LYS A 276 -1.52 -13.88 -15.01
C LYS A 276 -0.06 -14.20 -14.69
N GLY A 277 0.53 -13.44 -13.76
CA GLY A 277 1.92 -13.69 -13.32
C GLY A 277 2.10 -15.05 -12.66
N ALA A 278 1.08 -15.58 -11.99
CA ALA A 278 1.13 -16.92 -11.40
C ALA A 278 1.26 -18.05 -12.44
N ALA A 279 0.94 -17.82 -13.71
CA ALA A 279 1.17 -18.81 -14.76
C ALA A 279 2.67 -19.13 -14.93
N ALA A 280 3.55 -18.17 -14.64
CA ALA A 280 5.01 -18.38 -14.67
C ALA A 280 5.48 -19.45 -13.66
N ILE A 281 4.69 -19.75 -12.62
CA ILE A 281 4.99 -20.80 -11.65
C ILE A 281 5.14 -22.17 -12.36
N ASP A 282 4.34 -22.44 -13.39
CA ASP A 282 4.37 -23.74 -14.09
C ASP A 282 5.65 -23.91 -14.93
N ALA A 283 6.35 -22.82 -15.28
CA ALA A 283 7.61 -22.84 -16.03
C ALA A 283 8.86 -22.87 -15.14
N LEU A 284 8.72 -22.76 -13.82
CA LEU A 284 9.86 -22.79 -12.89
C LEU A 284 10.57 -24.15 -12.90
N ASN A 285 11.87 -24.11 -12.63
CA ASN A 285 12.76 -25.26 -12.54
C ASN A 285 13.91 -24.99 -11.56
N GLU A 286 14.83 -25.92 -11.40
CA GLU A 286 15.96 -25.81 -10.45
C GLU A 286 16.94 -24.65 -10.75
N ASN A 287 16.98 -24.15 -11.99
CA ASN A 287 17.82 -23.02 -12.39
C ASN A 287 17.11 -21.67 -12.26
N SER A 288 15.83 -21.67 -11.91
CA SER A 288 15.03 -20.44 -11.80
C SER A 288 15.45 -19.59 -10.60
N ARG A 289 15.29 -18.27 -10.76
CA ARG A 289 15.49 -17.28 -9.72
C ARG A 289 14.16 -16.63 -9.33
N VAL A 290 13.79 -16.72 -8.08
CA VAL A 290 12.54 -16.16 -7.56
C VAL A 290 12.84 -15.09 -6.52
N LEU A 291 12.19 -13.93 -6.62
CA LEU A 291 12.23 -12.89 -5.59
C LEU A 291 10.96 -12.98 -4.73
N ILE A 292 11.14 -13.14 -3.42
CA ILE A 292 10.04 -12.97 -2.45
C ILE A 292 10.15 -11.57 -1.84
N SER A 293 9.12 -10.74 -2.06
CA SER A 293 9.10 -9.34 -1.67
C SER A 293 8.08 -9.06 -0.56
N GLU A 294 8.59 -8.73 0.63
CA GLU A 294 7.81 -8.51 1.84
C GLU A 294 7.61 -7.02 2.14
N ALA A 295 6.39 -6.63 2.52
CA ALA A 295 6.10 -5.26 2.97
C ALA A 295 6.55 -5.00 4.41
N CYS A 296 6.62 -6.05 5.24
CA CYS A 296 6.96 -5.96 6.65
C CYS A 296 8.46 -6.17 6.89
N THR A 297 8.94 -5.65 8.03
CA THR A 297 10.34 -5.80 8.47
C THR A 297 10.46 -6.63 9.76
N HIS A 298 9.39 -7.34 10.16
CA HIS A 298 9.41 -8.19 11.36
C HIS A 298 10.39 -9.36 11.21
N ALA A 299 10.86 -9.87 12.34
CA ALA A 299 11.70 -11.08 12.35
C ALA A 299 10.87 -12.29 11.88
N PRO A 300 11.40 -13.15 11.00
CA PRO A 300 10.69 -14.35 10.55
C PRO A 300 10.48 -15.31 11.72
N LEU A 301 9.29 -15.90 11.79
CA LEU A 301 8.94 -16.98 12.69
C LEU A 301 9.14 -18.34 12.02
N GLU A 302 9.18 -19.43 12.78
CA GLU A 302 9.35 -20.79 12.26
C GLU A 302 8.27 -21.19 11.24
N GLU A 303 7.07 -20.60 11.32
CA GLU A 303 5.95 -20.84 10.40
C GLU A 303 5.74 -19.72 9.37
N ASP A 304 6.74 -18.91 9.11
CA ASP A 304 6.64 -17.77 8.18
C ASP A 304 6.25 -18.22 6.77
N ILE A 305 5.19 -17.60 6.24
CA ILE A 305 4.63 -17.95 4.92
C ILE A 305 5.64 -17.69 3.81
N GLY A 306 6.27 -16.51 3.82
CA GLY A 306 7.20 -16.09 2.77
C GLY A 306 8.56 -16.72 2.90
N ARG A 307 9.05 -16.93 4.12
CA ARG A 307 10.42 -17.39 4.37
C ARG A 307 10.54 -18.91 4.45
N VAL A 308 9.46 -19.59 4.83
CA VAL A 308 9.48 -21.04 5.08
C VAL A 308 8.50 -21.77 4.18
N LYS A 309 7.20 -21.45 4.24
CA LYS A 309 6.15 -22.26 3.58
C LYS A 309 6.21 -22.17 2.04
N ILE A 310 6.28 -20.97 1.45
CA ILE A 310 6.34 -20.80 0.00
C ILE A 310 7.65 -21.37 -0.58
N PRO A 311 8.85 -21.07 -0.03
CA PRO A 311 10.09 -21.70 -0.48
C PRO A 311 10.04 -23.23 -0.43
N ALA A 312 9.51 -23.81 0.65
CA ALA A 312 9.39 -25.27 0.78
C ALA A 312 8.45 -25.88 -0.28
N LEU A 313 7.30 -25.23 -0.56
CA LEU A 313 6.38 -25.67 -1.60
C LEU A 313 7.00 -25.60 -3.00
N LEU A 314 7.69 -24.51 -3.31
CA LEU A 314 8.36 -24.31 -4.60
C LEU A 314 9.47 -25.35 -4.78
N ARG A 315 10.37 -25.52 -3.81
CA ARG A 315 11.48 -26.47 -3.89
C ARG A 315 11.01 -27.92 -3.97
N LYS A 316 9.94 -28.26 -3.26
CA LYS A 316 9.33 -29.60 -3.33
C LYS A 316 8.84 -29.94 -4.73
N LYS A 317 8.32 -28.96 -5.48
CA LYS A 317 7.71 -29.18 -6.80
C LYS A 317 8.70 -29.00 -7.95
N TYR A 318 9.66 -28.07 -7.86
CA TYR A 318 10.49 -27.62 -8.96
C TYR A 318 12.00 -27.80 -8.74
N GLY A 319 12.44 -28.35 -7.61
CA GLY A 319 13.85 -28.52 -7.28
C GLY A 319 14.44 -27.34 -6.48
N ASN A 320 15.74 -27.40 -6.23
CA ASN A 320 16.44 -26.47 -5.35
C ASN A 320 16.84 -25.17 -6.08
N MET A 321 15.85 -24.35 -6.44
CA MET A 321 16.04 -23.07 -7.11
C MET A 321 16.57 -21.96 -6.19
N SER A 322 17.06 -20.87 -6.78
CA SER A 322 17.50 -19.66 -6.06
C SER A 322 16.30 -18.82 -5.64
N ILE A 323 16.22 -18.47 -4.35
CA ILE A 323 15.17 -17.63 -3.81
C ILE A 323 15.80 -16.48 -3.03
N ASP A 324 15.64 -15.26 -3.55
CA ASP A 324 16.09 -14.03 -2.94
C ASP A 324 14.94 -13.34 -2.18
N PHE A 325 15.29 -12.45 -1.25
CA PHE A 325 14.30 -11.78 -0.42
C PHE A 325 14.53 -10.27 -0.39
N SER A 326 13.47 -9.48 -0.53
CA SER A 326 13.47 -8.04 -0.26
C SER A 326 12.49 -7.70 0.86
N ARG A 327 12.75 -6.62 1.62
CA ARG A 327 11.94 -6.22 2.78
C ARG A 327 11.59 -4.73 2.75
N GLY A 328 10.41 -4.40 3.26
CA GLY A 328 9.97 -3.02 3.42
C GLY A 328 10.07 -2.26 2.09
N LEU A 329 10.73 -1.11 2.11
CA LEU A 329 10.94 -0.27 0.92
C LEU A 329 12.09 -0.74 0.01
N ASP A 330 12.83 -1.80 0.40
CA ASP A 330 13.95 -2.31 -0.39
C ASP A 330 13.44 -3.24 -1.50
N PHE A 331 13.11 -2.66 -2.63
CA PHE A 331 12.79 -3.38 -3.85
C PHE A 331 13.93 -3.20 -4.85
N PRO A 332 14.50 -4.29 -5.45
CA PRO A 332 15.65 -4.17 -6.34
C PRO A 332 15.37 -3.27 -7.54
N GLU A 333 16.38 -2.51 -7.98
CA GLU A 333 16.31 -1.71 -9.20
C GLU A 333 16.52 -2.59 -10.45
N GLU A 334 17.44 -3.55 -10.34
CA GLU A 334 17.66 -4.59 -11.34
C GLU A 334 16.82 -5.82 -10.99
N LEU A 335 15.97 -6.23 -11.92
CA LEU A 335 15.04 -7.34 -11.78
C LEU A 335 15.43 -8.46 -12.73
N ASP A 336 16.40 -9.27 -12.32
CA ASP A 336 16.85 -10.48 -13.03
C ASP A 336 16.25 -11.71 -12.33
N TYR A 337 14.94 -11.88 -12.47
CA TYR A 337 14.14 -12.93 -11.85
C TYR A 337 13.13 -13.53 -12.82
N ASP A 338 12.87 -14.82 -12.71
CA ASP A 338 11.83 -15.51 -13.47
C ASP A 338 10.43 -15.26 -12.88
N LEU A 339 10.35 -14.91 -11.59
CA LEU A 339 9.11 -14.62 -10.90
C LEU A 339 9.35 -13.74 -9.66
N ILE A 340 8.46 -12.79 -9.44
CA ILE A 340 8.38 -12.02 -8.20
C ILE A 340 7.10 -12.42 -7.45
N ILE A 341 7.25 -12.82 -6.19
CA ILE A 341 6.14 -13.16 -5.30
C ILE A 341 6.04 -12.12 -4.19
N MET A 342 5.04 -11.27 -4.22
CA MET A 342 4.80 -10.26 -3.19
C MET A 342 3.97 -10.82 -2.04
N CYS A 343 4.19 -10.34 -0.82
CA CYS A 343 3.28 -10.62 0.30
C CYS A 343 1.91 -9.93 0.07
N GLY A 344 0.96 -10.10 1.01
CA GLY A 344 -0.35 -9.42 0.96
C GLY A 344 -0.31 -7.90 1.05
N SER A 345 0.87 -7.32 1.25
CA SER A 345 1.18 -5.88 1.22
C SER A 345 0.28 -5.03 2.14
N CYS A 346 -0.20 -5.61 3.24
CA CYS A 346 -1.10 -4.94 4.18
C CYS A 346 -0.50 -3.67 4.82
N MET A 347 0.82 -3.52 4.82
CA MET A 347 1.54 -2.35 5.34
C MET A 347 1.80 -1.27 4.27
N PHE A 348 1.50 -1.54 3.01
CA PHE A 348 1.64 -0.60 1.90
C PHE A 348 0.29 -0.04 1.46
N ASN A 349 0.29 1.21 0.96
CA ASN A 349 -0.84 1.73 0.21
C ASN A 349 -0.85 1.14 -1.21
N ARG A 350 -1.98 1.31 -1.90
CA ARG A 350 -2.16 0.81 -3.26
C ARG A 350 -1.13 1.36 -4.25
N ALA A 351 -0.82 2.66 -4.16
CA ALA A 351 0.15 3.31 -5.05
C ALA A 351 1.52 2.63 -5.01
N HIS A 352 1.98 2.23 -3.82
CA HIS A 352 3.25 1.55 -3.66
C HIS A 352 3.24 0.13 -4.26
N VAL A 353 2.15 -0.60 -4.06
CA VAL A 353 1.98 -1.96 -4.64
C VAL A 353 1.97 -1.89 -6.16
N LEU A 354 1.17 -0.99 -6.74
CA LEU A 354 1.10 -0.79 -8.19
C LEU A 354 2.44 -0.37 -8.79
N SER A 355 3.19 0.51 -8.10
CA SER A 355 4.53 0.91 -8.55
C SER A 355 5.48 -0.29 -8.69
N ARG A 356 5.44 -1.28 -7.78
CA ARG A 356 6.24 -2.50 -7.88
C ARG A 356 5.80 -3.38 -9.05
N ILE A 357 4.49 -3.55 -9.25
CA ILE A 357 3.92 -4.30 -10.38
C ILE A 357 4.36 -3.65 -11.70
N GLU A 358 4.25 -2.32 -11.82
CA GLU A 358 4.65 -1.59 -13.02
C GLU A 358 6.15 -1.70 -13.31
N LYS A 359 7.00 -1.61 -12.28
CA LYS A 359 8.46 -1.80 -12.42
C LYS A 359 8.79 -3.20 -12.95
N ALA A 360 8.17 -4.23 -12.41
CA ALA A 360 8.36 -5.60 -12.87
C ALA A 360 7.84 -5.79 -14.29
N ARG A 361 6.65 -5.27 -14.62
CA ARG A 361 6.07 -5.28 -15.96
C ARG A 361 6.99 -4.60 -16.99
N ALA A 362 7.55 -3.45 -16.66
CA ALA A 362 8.46 -2.72 -17.54
C ALA A 362 9.76 -3.49 -17.85
N LYS A 363 10.14 -4.41 -16.98
CA LYS A 363 11.29 -5.33 -17.17
C LYS A 363 10.88 -6.70 -17.73
N GLY A 364 9.59 -6.93 -17.99
CA GLY A 364 9.07 -8.22 -18.46
C GLY A 364 9.09 -9.35 -17.43
N VAL A 365 9.20 -9.03 -16.13
CA VAL A 365 9.25 -10.01 -15.05
C VAL A 365 7.83 -10.27 -14.51
N PRO A 366 7.36 -11.53 -14.53
CA PRO A 366 6.06 -11.89 -13.97
C PRO A 366 5.96 -11.59 -12.48
N VAL A 367 4.80 -11.09 -12.04
CA VAL A 367 4.54 -10.78 -10.62
C VAL A 367 3.29 -11.50 -10.15
N THR A 368 3.36 -12.09 -8.97
CA THR A 368 2.20 -12.64 -8.27
C THR A 368 2.28 -12.32 -6.77
N ASN A 369 1.36 -12.83 -5.97
CA ASN A 369 1.42 -12.67 -4.52
C ASN A 369 1.26 -14.00 -3.76
N TYR A 370 1.43 -13.95 -2.43
CA TYR A 370 1.36 -15.13 -1.56
C TYR A 370 0.05 -15.91 -1.73
N GLY A 371 -1.10 -15.21 -1.72
CA GLY A 371 -2.40 -15.85 -1.82
C GLY A 371 -2.60 -16.57 -3.15
N VAL A 372 -2.30 -15.89 -4.24
CA VAL A 372 -2.39 -16.45 -5.60
C VAL A 372 -1.38 -17.59 -5.79
N THR A 373 -0.13 -17.41 -5.30
CA THR A 373 0.91 -18.46 -5.35
C THR A 373 0.47 -19.72 -4.63
N ILE A 374 -0.03 -19.62 -3.39
CA ILE A 374 -0.48 -20.76 -2.60
C ILE A 374 -1.67 -21.44 -3.28
N SER A 375 -2.63 -20.66 -3.79
CA SER A 375 -3.80 -21.19 -4.51
C SER A 375 -3.38 -21.94 -5.78
N LYS A 376 -2.42 -21.41 -6.54
CA LYS A 376 -1.88 -22.06 -7.74
C LYS A 376 -1.12 -23.34 -7.41
N LEU A 377 -0.21 -23.31 -6.42
CA LEU A 377 0.57 -24.49 -6.02
C LEU A 377 -0.28 -25.62 -5.45
N LYS A 378 -1.40 -25.29 -4.82
CA LYS A 378 -2.37 -26.26 -4.30
C LYS A 378 -3.43 -26.70 -5.34
N GLY A 379 -3.41 -26.14 -6.56
CA GLY A 379 -4.38 -26.46 -7.62
C GLY A 379 -5.82 -26.02 -7.32
N ILE A 380 -5.96 -24.92 -6.57
CA ILE A 380 -7.29 -24.40 -6.15
C ILE A 380 -7.57 -23.01 -6.68
N ILE A 381 -6.72 -22.45 -7.55
CA ILE A 381 -6.89 -21.08 -8.04
C ILE A 381 -8.20 -20.89 -8.81
N ASP A 382 -8.62 -21.90 -9.57
CA ASP A 382 -9.88 -21.90 -10.33
C ASP A 382 -11.14 -22.08 -9.45
N LYS A 383 -10.95 -22.30 -8.14
CA LYS A 383 -12.00 -22.52 -7.14
C LYS A 383 -12.19 -21.31 -6.22
N VAL A 384 -11.39 -20.28 -6.40
CA VAL A 384 -11.40 -19.07 -5.60
C VAL A 384 -12.14 -17.98 -6.36
N GLU A 385 -13.09 -17.31 -5.71
CA GLU A 385 -13.65 -16.05 -6.23
C GLU A 385 -12.57 -14.96 -6.17
N LEU A 386 -12.22 -14.44 -7.35
CA LEU A 386 -11.11 -13.51 -7.59
C LEU A 386 -11.58 -12.06 -7.63
#